data_9b7b3f697b7021ad358201e5aa996c58
#
_entry.id   9b7b3f697b7021ad358201e5aa996c58
#
_cell.length_a   1.000
_cell.length_b   1.000
_cell.length_c   1.000
_cell.angle_alpha   90.00
_cell.angle_beta   90.00
_cell.angle_gamma   90.00
#
_symmetry.space_group_name_H-M   'P 1'
#
loop_
_entity.id
_entity.type
_entity.pdbx_description
1 polymer ?
#
loop_
_entity_poly.entity_id
_entity_poly.type
_entity_poly.pdbx_seq_one_letter_code
_entity_poly.pdbx_strand_id
1 'polypeptide(L)'
;PYEPGDIPFTGTPELLGGGFGDYAPGEWSDDTQMSLYIARVAATGADLTSREALDEIARGFCRWVALDGASDVGVQTRRVLDAVVDSRDEPGIAARMRAAAADLDAATRRTGGNGALMRNGIVGLTRLDDRWATAASARAVAELTHADPLAGDCCVIHAEMIRSAV
;
A
#
# COMPACT_ATOMS: atom_id res chain seq x y z
N PRO A 1 6.52 -23.11 -7.27
CA PRO A 1 5.16 -23.28 -7.75
C PRO A 1 4.46 -24.31 -6.85
N TYR A 2 3.27 -23.96 -6.33
CA TYR A 2 2.46 -24.91 -5.59
C TYR A 2 1.67 -25.77 -6.58
N GLU A 3 1.60 -27.07 -6.36
CA GLU A 3 0.76 -27.97 -7.14
C GLU A 3 -0.68 -27.90 -6.61
N PRO A 4 -1.72 -28.01 -7.49
CA PRO A 4 -3.09 -28.14 -7.02
C PRO A 4 -3.23 -29.38 -6.11
N GLY A 5 -3.54 -29.18 -4.85
CA GLY A 5 -3.64 -30.22 -3.83
C GLY A 5 -2.56 -30.19 -2.75
N ASP A 6 -1.51 -29.40 -2.91
CA ASP A 6 -0.45 -29.24 -1.88
C ASP A 6 -0.94 -28.50 -0.62
N ILE A 7 -2.06 -27.76 -0.74
CA ILE A 7 -2.70 -27.09 0.38
C ILE A 7 -4.07 -27.71 0.60
N PRO A 8 -4.23 -28.66 1.52
CA PRO A 8 -5.55 -29.16 1.87
C PRO A 8 -6.35 -28.03 2.51
N PHE A 9 -7.41 -27.57 1.85
CA PHE A 9 -8.36 -26.65 2.43
C PHE A 9 -9.17 -27.39 3.51
N THR A 10 -8.79 -27.20 4.76
CA THR A 10 -9.43 -27.85 5.91
C THR A 10 -10.49 -27.01 6.62
N GLY A 11 -10.92 -25.90 6.00
CA GLY A 11 -11.91 -24.98 6.56
C GLY A 11 -11.34 -23.62 6.95
N THR A 12 -11.14 -23.34 8.25
CA THR A 12 -10.60 -22.05 8.68
C THR A 12 -9.10 -21.97 8.39
N PRO A 13 -8.61 -20.91 7.71
CA PRO A 13 -7.19 -20.71 7.51
C PRO A 13 -6.45 -20.57 8.84
N GLU A 14 -5.42 -21.38 9.03
CA GLU A 14 -4.53 -21.28 10.19
C GLU A 14 -3.31 -20.43 9.80
N LEU A 15 -3.10 -19.32 10.49
CA LEU A 15 -1.93 -18.47 10.31
C LEU A 15 -0.73 -19.10 11.02
N LEU A 16 -0.13 -20.12 10.42
CA LEU A 16 0.92 -20.94 11.02
C LEU A 16 2.31 -20.26 11.03
N GLY A 17 2.45 -19.13 10.36
CA GLY A 17 3.74 -18.48 10.15
C GLY A 17 4.57 -19.12 9.04
N GLY A 18 5.85 -18.79 8.96
CA GLY A 18 6.75 -19.22 7.90
C GLY A 18 6.62 -18.40 6.62
N GLY A 19 6.74 -19.04 5.46
CA GLY A 19 6.72 -18.35 4.17
C GLY A 19 8.03 -17.64 3.85
N PHE A 20 8.00 -16.68 2.92
CA PHE A 20 9.21 -16.02 2.43
C PHE A 20 9.85 -15.05 3.44
N GLY A 21 9.10 -14.54 4.40
CA GLY A 21 9.57 -13.58 5.40
C GLY A 21 9.86 -14.17 6.78
N ASP A 22 9.82 -15.50 6.93
CA ASP A 22 9.96 -16.19 8.22
C ASP A 22 9.02 -15.64 9.30
N TYR A 23 7.75 -15.42 8.92
CA TYR A 23 6.73 -14.83 9.77
C TYR A 23 6.41 -15.71 10.98
N ALA A 24 6.19 -15.08 12.14
CA ALA A 24 5.69 -15.75 13.31
C ALA A 24 4.22 -16.19 13.10
N PRO A 25 3.74 -17.23 13.85
CA PRO A 25 2.33 -17.59 13.82
C PRO A 25 1.43 -16.39 14.13
N GLY A 26 0.44 -16.13 13.27
CA GLY A 26 -0.47 -14.99 13.39
C GLY A 26 0.07 -13.65 12.88
N GLU A 27 1.31 -13.60 12.42
CA GLU A 27 1.90 -12.40 11.85
C GLU A 27 1.38 -12.14 10.43
N TRP A 28 1.23 -10.87 10.06
CA TRP A 28 0.79 -10.42 8.74
C TRP A 28 1.96 -9.92 7.91
N SER A 29 1.92 -10.16 6.59
CA SER A 29 2.88 -9.60 5.66
C SER A 29 2.70 -8.08 5.48
N ASP A 30 3.64 -7.46 4.78
CA ASP A 30 3.63 -6.06 4.39
C ASP A 30 2.36 -5.64 3.64
N ASP A 31 1.75 -6.55 2.87
CA ASP A 31 0.44 -6.35 2.22
C ASP A 31 -0.61 -5.85 3.22
N THR A 32 -0.81 -6.61 4.29
CA THR A 32 -1.78 -6.28 5.33
C THR A 32 -1.30 -5.13 6.22
N GLN A 33 -0.02 -5.14 6.60
CA GLN A 33 0.56 -4.11 7.45
C GLN A 33 0.37 -2.72 6.83
N MET A 34 0.72 -2.54 5.55
CA MET A 34 0.54 -1.27 4.85
C MET A 34 -0.94 -0.92 4.62
N SER A 35 -1.78 -1.92 4.31
CA SER A 35 -3.23 -1.70 4.18
C SER A 35 -3.86 -1.13 5.43
N LEU A 36 -3.41 -1.53 6.62
CA LEU A 36 -3.93 -1.03 7.90
C LEU A 36 -3.68 0.46 8.12
N TYR A 37 -2.57 1.01 7.63
CA TYR A 37 -2.33 2.47 7.71
C TYR A 37 -3.31 3.24 6.82
N ILE A 38 -3.63 2.71 5.65
CA ILE A 38 -4.67 3.29 4.77
C ILE A 38 -6.05 3.16 5.44
N ALA A 39 -6.37 1.96 5.96
CA ALA A 39 -7.63 1.68 6.61
C ALA A 39 -7.91 2.60 7.82
N ARG A 40 -6.90 2.88 8.65
CA ARG A 40 -7.02 3.79 9.80
C ARG A 40 -7.45 5.19 9.37
N VAL A 41 -6.87 5.71 8.30
CA VAL A 41 -7.25 7.03 7.75
C VAL A 41 -8.64 6.95 7.11
N ALA A 42 -8.91 5.92 6.31
CA ALA A 42 -10.21 5.72 5.69
C ALA A 42 -11.36 5.61 6.71
N ALA A 43 -11.13 4.94 7.84
CA ALA A 43 -12.11 4.76 8.91
C ALA A 43 -12.53 6.08 9.59
N THR A 44 -11.78 7.16 9.42
CA THR A 44 -12.19 8.50 9.88
C THR A 44 -13.22 9.17 8.97
N GLY A 45 -13.51 8.58 7.81
CA GLY A 45 -14.34 9.19 6.76
C GLY A 45 -13.59 10.23 5.91
N ALA A 46 -12.27 10.33 6.05
CA ALA A 46 -11.47 11.29 5.31
C ALA A 46 -11.50 11.02 3.80
N ASP A 47 -11.46 12.08 3.01
CA ASP A 47 -11.21 11.99 1.58
C ASP A 47 -9.74 11.61 1.36
N LEU A 48 -9.51 10.40 0.82
CA LEU A 48 -8.15 9.87 0.58
C LEU A 48 -7.40 10.60 -0.55
N THR A 49 -8.02 11.57 -1.22
CA THR A 49 -7.34 12.47 -2.15
C THR A 49 -6.87 13.76 -1.48
N SER A 50 -7.37 14.05 -0.27
CA SER A 50 -6.98 15.25 0.46
C SER A 50 -5.52 15.19 0.89
N ARG A 51 -4.89 16.36 0.97
CA ARG A 51 -3.50 16.49 1.42
C ARG A 51 -3.31 15.90 2.82
N GLU A 52 -4.23 16.21 3.71
CA GLU A 52 -4.19 15.79 5.12
C GLU A 52 -4.26 14.27 5.25
N ALA A 53 -5.15 13.62 4.52
CA ALA A 53 -5.27 12.17 4.52
C ALA A 53 -4.03 11.50 3.93
N LEU A 54 -3.51 12.04 2.82
CA LEU A 54 -2.30 11.51 2.20
C LEU A 54 -1.06 11.72 3.06
N ASP A 55 -0.94 12.87 3.75
CA ASP A 55 0.14 13.12 4.71
C ASP A 55 0.06 12.12 5.88
N GLU A 56 -1.15 11.80 6.37
CA GLU A 56 -1.31 10.82 7.45
C GLU A 56 -0.96 9.40 7.02
N ILE A 57 -1.37 8.99 5.82
CA ILE A 57 -0.99 7.68 5.25
C ILE A 57 0.54 7.61 5.05
N ALA A 58 1.14 8.64 4.48
CA ALA A 58 2.58 8.70 4.24
C ALA A 58 3.38 8.65 5.56
N ARG A 59 2.92 9.37 6.59
CA ARG A 59 3.48 9.31 7.94
C ARG A 59 3.39 7.91 8.51
N GLY A 60 2.25 7.25 8.33
CA GLY A 60 2.04 5.86 8.72
C GLY A 60 3.04 4.91 8.08
N PHE A 61 3.28 5.03 6.77
CA PHE A 61 4.27 4.20 6.07
C PHE A 61 5.70 4.44 6.57
N CYS A 62 6.07 5.69 6.83
CA CYS A 62 7.37 6.00 7.43
C CYS A 62 7.51 5.41 8.84
N ARG A 63 6.45 5.51 9.66
CA ARG A 63 6.40 4.91 10.99
C ARG A 63 6.56 3.39 10.94
N TRP A 64 5.86 2.74 10.04
CA TRP A 64 5.95 1.30 9.83
C TRP A 64 7.40 0.84 9.61
N VAL A 65 8.11 1.51 8.70
CA VAL A 65 9.48 1.14 8.35
C VAL A 65 10.50 1.50 9.44
N ALA A 66 10.23 2.55 10.22
CA ALA A 66 11.19 3.06 11.20
C ALA A 66 10.99 2.50 12.61
N LEU A 67 9.74 2.20 13.01
CA LEU A 67 9.39 1.96 14.40
C LEU A 67 8.61 0.66 14.64
N ASP A 68 7.76 0.26 13.71
CA ASP A 68 6.79 -0.81 13.93
C ASP A 68 7.28 -2.19 13.42
N GLY A 69 8.58 -2.29 13.07
CA GLY A 69 9.23 -3.57 12.80
C GLY A 69 8.88 -4.21 11.46
N ALA A 70 8.84 -3.40 10.38
CA ALA A 70 8.61 -3.90 9.04
C ALA A 70 9.61 -5.02 8.68
N SER A 71 9.13 -6.25 8.54
CA SER A 71 9.94 -7.44 8.31
C SER A 71 10.22 -7.69 6.81
N ASP A 72 9.25 -7.38 5.96
CA ASP A 72 9.33 -7.59 4.52
C ASP A 72 8.98 -6.28 3.80
N VAL A 73 9.99 -5.59 3.29
CA VAL A 73 9.79 -4.30 2.60
C VAL A 73 10.36 -4.42 1.20
N GLY A 74 9.50 -4.38 0.20
CA GLY A 74 9.90 -4.39 -1.20
C GLY A 74 10.93 -3.29 -1.51
N VAL A 75 11.93 -3.61 -2.33
CA VAL A 75 13.10 -2.75 -2.60
C VAL A 75 12.71 -1.34 -3.05
N GLN A 76 11.71 -1.21 -3.92
CA GLN A 76 11.23 0.08 -4.40
C GLN A 76 10.61 0.89 -3.26
N THR A 77 9.70 0.30 -2.51
CA THR A 77 9.06 0.92 -1.35
C THR A 77 10.10 1.37 -0.34
N ARG A 78 11.05 0.50 0.00
CA ARG A 78 12.16 0.82 0.92
C ARG A 78 12.92 2.07 0.48
N ARG A 79 13.34 2.15 -0.78
CA ARG A 79 14.09 3.30 -1.31
C ARG A 79 13.33 4.61 -1.20
N VAL A 80 12.02 4.59 -1.50
CA VAL A 80 11.19 5.79 -1.39
C VAL A 80 11.01 6.22 0.06
N LEU A 81 10.76 5.28 0.97
CA LEU A 81 10.56 5.58 2.38
C LEU A 81 11.86 6.07 3.03
N ASP A 82 13.00 5.45 2.76
CA ASP A 82 14.31 5.87 3.30
C ASP A 82 14.68 7.29 2.87
N ALA A 83 14.24 7.74 1.69
CA ALA A 83 14.49 9.10 1.23
C ALA A 83 13.73 10.19 2.01
N VAL A 84 12.67 9.84 2.74
CA VAL A 84 11.79 10.81 3.40
C VAL A 84 11.53 10.55 4.89
N VAL A 85 11.98 9.42 5.42
CA VAL A 85 11.65 8.95 6.77
C VAL A 85 12.07 9.93 7.87
N ASP A 86 13.17 10.63 7.70
CA ASP A 86 13.70 11.61 8.68
C ASP A 86 12.82 12.87 8.76
N SER A 87 12.07 13.17 7.70
CA SER A 87 11.13 14.29 7.66
C SER A 87 9.65 13.88 7.86
N ARG A 88 9.41 12.68 8.40
CA ARG A 88 8.06 12.10 8.53
C ARG A 88 7.07 12.94 9.33
N ASP A 89 7.56 13.69 10.32
CA ASP A 89 6.72 14.50 11.20
C ASP A 89 6.48 15.92 10.65
N GLU A 90 7.09 16.26 9.52
CA GLU A 90 6.92 17.55 8.88
C GLU A 90 5.67 17.58 7.99
N PRO A 91 4.99 18.73 7.87
CA PRO A 91 3.88 18.91 6.93
C PRO A 91 4.31 18.64 5.48
N GLY A 92 3.42 18.04 4.68
CA GLY A 92 3.68 17.78 3.26
C GLY A 92 4.54 16.55 2.99
N ILE A 93 4.59 15.61 3.92
CA ILE A 93 5.33 14.34 3.75
C ILE A 93 4.86 13.55 2.53
N ALA A 94 3.56 13.54 2.20
CA ALA A 94 3.03 12.88 1.01
C ALA A 94 3.61 13.47 -0.28
N ALA A 95 3.74 14.80 -0.35
CA ALA A 95 4.33 15.44 -1.52
C ALA A 95 5.82 15.10 -1.69
N ARG A 96 6.58 15.06 -0.59
CA ARG A 96 7.98 14.62 -0.61
C ARG A 96 8.12 13.15 -1.00
N MET A 97 7.25 12.30 -0.49
CA MET A 97 7.24 10.88 -0.82
C MET A 97 6.96 10.65 -2.31
N ARG A 98 5.98 11.35 -2.88
CA ARG A 98 5.70 11.33 -4.33
C ARG A 98 6.89 11.85 -5.16
N ALA A 99 7.55 12.90 -4.71
CA ALA A 99 8.74 13.41 -5.38
C ALA A 99 9.86 12.35 -5.38
N ALA A 100 10.12 11.71 -4.25
CA ALA A 100 11.10 10.62 -4.16
C ALA A 100 10.74 9.43 -5.07
N ALA A 101 9.45 9.09 -5.17
CA ALA A 101 8.99 8.04 -6.09
C ALA A 101 9.19 8.43 -7.55
N ALA A 102 8.92 9.69 -7.91
CA ALA A 102 9.13 10.21 -9.26
C ALA A 102 10.62 10.26 -9.64
N ASP A 103 11.49 10.68 -8.73
CA ASP A 103 12.94 10.69 -8.93
C ASP A 103 13.49 9.28 -9.14
N LEU A 104 13.00 8.30 -8.36
CA LEU A 104 13.38 6.91 -8.51
C LEU A 104 12.93 6.35 -9.87
N ASP A 105 11.71 6.69 -10.32
CA ASP A 105 11.22 6.28 -11.64
C ASP A 105 12.03 6.90 -12.76
N ALA A 106 12.29 8.19 -12.70
CA ALA A 106 13.11 8.89 -13.69
C ALA A 106 14.52 8.29 -13.81
N ALA A 107 15.11 7.89 -12.68
CA ALA A 107 16.45 7.32 -12.62
C ALA A 107 16.52 5.86 -13.13
N THR A 108 15.50 5.05 -12.86
CA THR A 108 15.60 3.60 -13.07
C THR A 108 14.72 3.07 -14.20
N ARG A 109 13.58 3.71 -14.48
CA ARG A 109 12.54 3.24 -15.41
C ARG A 109 12.07 1.80 -15.12
N ARG A 110 12.12 1.38 -13.86
CA ARG A 110 11.79 0.03 -13.38
C ARG A 110 11.05 0.11 -12.05
N THR A 111 9.95 0.86 -12.03
CA THR A 111 9.18 1.17 -10.81
C THR A 111 7.74 0.66 -10.87
N GLY A 112 7.43 -0.25 -11.80
CA GLY A 112 6.12 -0.91 -11.93
C GLY A 112 5.94 -2.12 -11.00
N GLY A 113 6.55 -2.11 -9.81
CA GLY A 113 6.36 -3.15 -8.81
C GLY A 113 4.94 -3.21 -8.27
N ASN A 114 4.55 -4.34 -7.66
CA ASN A 114 3.20 -4.54 -7.10
C ASN A 114 3.01 -3.97 -5.69
N GLY A 115 4.01 -3.35 -5.09
CA GLY A 115 3.95 -2.86 -3.71
C GLY A 115 2.88 -1.78 -3.45
N ALA A 116 2.38 -1.10 -4.50
CA ALA A 116 1.20 -0.27 -4.38
C ALA A 116 -0.10 -1.08 -4.48
N LEU A 117 -0.13 -2.07 -5.38
CA LEU A 117 -1.32 -2.85 -5.68
C LEU A 117 -1.76 -3.70 -4.47
N MET A 118 -0.83 -4.41 -3.85
CA MET A 118 -1.08 -5.33 -2.74
C MET A 118 -1.81 -4.66 -1.57
N ARG A 119 -1.54 -3.38 -1.29
CA ARG A 119 -2.12 -2.61 -0.17
C ARG A 119 -3.36 -1.77 -0.54
N ASN A 120 -3.70 -1.67 -1.83
CA ASN A 120 -4.71 -0.73 -2.33
C ASN A 120 -6.15 -1.27 -2.25
N GLY A 121 -6.33 -2.56 -1.93
CA GLY A 121 -7.65 -3.19 -1.88
C GLY A 121 -8.64 -2.48 -0.96
N ILE A 122 -8.18 -2.02 0.20
CA ILE A 122 -9.01 -1.29 1.15
C ILE A 122 -9.62 0.01 0.59
N VAL A 123 -8.96 0.65 -0.39
CA VAL A 123 -9.46 1.87 -1.03
C VAL A 123 -10.76 1.59 -1.79
N GLY A 124 -10.91 0.40 -2.38
CA GLY A 124 -12.13 -0.02 -3.08
C GLY A 124 -13.37 -0.06 -2.18
N LEU A 125 -13.20 -0.10 -0.85
CA LEU A 125 -14.29 -0.12 0.12
C LEU A 125 -14.69 1.26 0.65
N THR A 126 -13.99 2.33 0.28
CA THR A 126 -14.16 3.65 0.90
C THR A 126 -15.25 4.51 0.27
N ARG A 127 -15.54 4.31 -1.01
CA ARG A 127 -16.53 5.09 -1.79
C ARG A 127 -17.32 4.18 -2.72
N LEU A 128 -18.13 3.29 -2.13
CA LEU A 128 -18.89 2.28 -2.88
C LEU A 128 -19.89 2.87 -3.88
N ASP A 129 -20.40 4.07 -3.60
CA ASP A 129 -21.36 4.82 -4.41
C ASP A 129 -20.73 5.69 -5.50
N ASP A 130 -19.40 5.91 -5.47
CA ASP A 130 -18.71 6.82 -6.39
C ASP A 130 -17.42 6.19 -6.97
N ARG A 131 -17.56 5.64 -8.18
CA ARG A 131 -16.43 5.04 -8.91
C ARG A 131 -15.29 6.01 -9.22
N TRP A 132 -15.61 7.29 -9.45
CA TRP A 132 -14.60 8.28 -9.78
C TRP A 132 -13.79 8.67 -8.56
N ALA A 133 -14.45 8.82 -7.41
CA ALA A 133 -13.76 9.03 -6.13
C ALA A 133 -12.92 7.82 -5.75
N THR A 134 -13.40 6.58 -5.97
CA THR A 134 -12.62 5.35 -5.78
C THR A 134 -11.37 5.34 -6.65
N ALA A 135 -11.52 5.63 -7.96
CA ALA A 135 -10.41 5.66 -8.90
C ALA A 135 -9.36 6.73 -8.53
N ALA A 136 -9.82 7.94 -8.19
CA ALA A 136 -8.94 9.03 -7.77
C ALA A 136 -8.17 8.68 -6.49
N SER A 137 -8.85 8.11 -5.50
CA SER A 137 -8.25 7.69 -4.23
C SER A 137 -7.22 6.58 -4.43
N ALA A 138 -7.56 5.57 -5.25
CA ALA A 138 -6.65 4.45 -5.54
C ALA A 138 -5.35 4.92 -6.18
N ARG A 139 -5.44 5.83 -7.16
CA ARG A 139 -4.28 6.44 -7.79
C ARG A 139 -3.48 7.28 -6.81
N ALA A 140 -4.15 8.15 -6.05
CA ALA A 140 -3.49 9.05 -5.11
C ALA A 140 -2.67 8.32 -4.05
N VAL A 141 -3.19 7.21 -3.54
CA VAL A 141 -2.51 6.35 -2.56
C VAL A 141 -1.37 5.55 -3.20
N ALA A 142 -1.57 5.05 -4.42
CA ALA A 142 -0.53 4.31 -5.16
C ALA A 142 0.71 5.17 -5.42
N GLU A 143 0.48 6.40 -5.89
CA GLU A 143 1.53 7.36 -6.26
C GLU A 143 2.39 7.84 -5.09
N LEU A 144 2.01 7.58 -3.85
CA LEU A 144 2.89 7.85 -2.70
C LEU A 144 4.25 7.16 -2.85
N THR A 145 4.31 5.95 -3.44
CA THR A 145 5.56 5.19 -3.57
C THR A 145 5.82 4.65 -4.97
N HIS A 146 4.83 4.71 -5.88
CA HIS A 146 4.94 4.13 -7.22
C HIS A 146 4.51 5.17 -8.25
N ALA A 147 5.50 5.79 -8.90
CA ALA A 147 5.26 6.83 -9.90
C ALA A 147 5.01 6.27 -11.32
N ASP A 148 5.27 4.97 -11.56
CA ASP A 148 4.95 4.33 -12.83
C ASP A 148 3.43 4.39 -13.09
N PRO A 149 2.99 4.97 -14.23
CA PRO A 149 1.57 5.10 -14.55
C PRO A 149 0.82 3.77 -14.55
N LEU A 150 1.46 2.67 -14.98
CA LEU A 150 0.86 1.33 -15.00
C LEU A 150 0.58 0.81 -13.59
N ALA A 151 1.45 1.10 -12.62
CA ALA A 151 1.19 0.74 -11.23
C ALA A 151 -0.05 1.45 -10.70
N GLY A 152 -0.21 2.74 -11.02
CA GLY A 152 -1.41 3.51 -10.70
C GLY A 152 -2.67 2.96 -11.38
N ASP A 153 -2.60 2.63 -12.67
CA ASP A 153 -3.71 2.05 -13.44
C ASP A 153 -4.16 0.70 -12.86
N CYS A 154 -3.21 -0.16 -12.51
CA CYS A 154 -3.51 -1.44 -11.84
C CYS A 154 -4.24 -1.25 -10.51
N CYS A 155 -3.82 -0.27 -9.71
CA CYS A 155 -4.48 0.06 -8.45
C CYS A 155 -5.92 0.56 -8.66
N VAL A 156 -6.16 1.39 -9.68
CA VAL A 156 -7.51 1.86 -10.05
C VAL A 156 -8.40 0.69 -10.45
N ILE A 157 -7.92 -0.19 -11.34
CA ILE A 157 -8.67 -1.37 -11.78
C ILE A 157 -8.99 -2.28 -10.59
N HIS A 158 -8.01 -2.57 -9.75
CA HIS A 158 -8.18 -3.44 -8.58
C HIS A 158 -9.20 -2.87 -7.58
N ALA A 159 -9.09 -1.57 -7.26
CA ALA A 159 -10.04 -0.92 -6.35
C ALA A 159 -11.47 -0.91 -6.92
N GLU A 160 -11.62 -0.69 -8.23
CA GLU A 160 -12.93 -0.74 -8.90
C GLU A 160 -13.51 -2.15 -8.95
N MET A 161 -12.68 -3.17 -9.13
CA MET A 161 -13.11 -4.57 -9.04
C MET A 161 -13.67 -4.88 -7.64
N ILE A 162 -12.98 -4.45 -6.58
CA ILE A 162 -13.44 -4.64 -5.19
C ILE A 162 -14.74 -3.88 -4.96
N ARG A 163 -14.80 -2.59 -5.32
CA ARG A 163 -16.01 -1.77 -5.19
C ARG A 163 -17.22 -2.42 -5.86
N SER A 164 -17.02 -3.04 -7.03
CA SER A 164 -18.08 -3.65 -7.81
C SER A 164 -18.50 -5.04 -7.29
N ALA A 165 -17.69 -5.67 -6.45
CA ALA A 165 -17.95 -6.99 -5.89
C ALA A 165 -18.71 -6.92 -4.55
N VAL A 166 -18.81 -5.74 -3.95
CA VAL A 166 -19.49 -5.47 -2.67
C VAL A 166 -20.82 -4.76 -2.90
#